data_53fd04e2f7161ae3d03020bdae1e3db6
#
_entry.id   53fd04e2f7161ae3d03020bdae1e3db6
#
_cell.length_a   1.000
_cell.length_b   1.000
_cell.length_c   1.000
_cell.angle_alpha   90.00
_cell.angle_beta   90.00
_cell.angle_gamma   90.00
#
_symmetry.space_group_name_H-M   'P 1'
#
loop_
_entity.id
_entity.type
_entity.pdbx_description
1 polymer ?
#
loop_
_entity_poly.entity_id
_entity_poly.type
_entity_poly.pdbx_seq_one_letter_code
_entity_poly.pdbx_strand_id
1 'polypeptide(L)'
;MFSCLRRRGAKSSPTASAGCSHLDRIRFTELPESIAGCEECLAIGAWWVHLRMCQSCEHIGCCDDSPNKHASAHARETGHPIIRSAEPGEDWSYCYIDDITFVLNR
;
A
#
# COMPACT_ATOMS: atom_id res chain seq x y z
N MET A 1 9.03 -9.22 -3.00
CA MET A 1 8.08 -9.30 -2.50
C MET A 1 7.11 -9.59 -3.21
N PHE A 2 6.90 -9.64 -4.06
CA PHE A 2 5.90 -9.85 -4.65
C PHE A 2 5.76 -10.97 -5.19
N SER A 3 6.09 -11.75 -4.99
CA SER A 3 5.92 -12.83 -5.51
C SER A 3 4.77 -13.40 -5.44
N CYS A 4 4.09 -13.24 -4.78
CA CYS A 4 2.99 -13.89 -4.62
C CYS A 4 2.15 -14.03 -5.54
N LEU A 5 2.15 -13.50 -6.41
CA LEU A 5 1.22 -13.70 -7.19
C LEU A 5 1.04 -14.97 -7.47
N ARG A 6 1.68 -15.75 -7.31
CA ARG A 6 1.46 -16.88 -7.68
C ARG A 6 0.68 -17.61 -6.91
N ARG A 7 0.55 -17.62 -5.96
CA ARG A 7 -0.08 -18.43 -5.21
C ARG A 7 -1.32 -18.45 -5.37
N ARG A 8 -1.82 -18.35 -5.60
CA ARG A 8 -2.95 -18.47 -5.62
C ARG A 8 -3.57 -18.12 -6.38
N GLY A 9 -3.40 -17.83 -6.72
CA GLY A 9 -3.98 -17.34 -7.40
C GLY A 9 -4.85 -18.02 -7.81
N ALA A 10 -4.86 -18.74 -7.72
CA ALA A 10 -5.50 -19.32 -8.19
C ALA A 10 -6.66 -19.35 -7.91
N LYS A 11 -7.21 -19.29 -7.68
CA LYS A 11 -8.24 -19.40 -7.46
C LYS A 11 -8.98 -18.60 -7.75
N SER A 12 -9.14 -18.14 -8.21
CA SER A 12 -9.71 -17.54 -8.53
C SER A 12 -10.19 -16.71 -8.83
N SER A 13 -10.46 -16.21 -8.99
CA SER A 13 -10.97 -15.47 -9.15
C SER A 13 -11.07 -14.67 -9.96
N PRO A 14 -11.64 -14.33 -10.35
CA PRO A 14 -11.89 -13.70 -11.29
C PRO A 14 -11.50 -12.44 -11.40
N THR A 15 -11.82 -11.86 -10.97
CA THR A 15 -11.53 -10.69 -11.02
C THR A 15 -10.30 -10.65 -11.06
N ALA A 16 -9.92 -11.38 -11.17
CA ALA A 16 -8.85 -11.37 -11.39
C ALA A 16 -7.93 -10.54 -11.01
N SER A 17 -7.72 -9.83 -11.40
CA SER A 17 -6.83 -9.08 -11.05
C SER A 17 -6.65 -8.95 -9.75
N ALA A 18 -7.40 -9.28 -9.11
CA ALA A 18 -7.30 -9.02 -7.91
C ALA A 18 -6.43 -9.60 -7.23
N GLY A 19 -5.89 -9.35 -6.44
CA GLY A 19 -4.98 -9.95 -5.82
C GLY A 19 -5.21 -10.51 -4.52
N CYS A 20 -5.63 -9.88 -3.52
CA CYS A 20 -5.69 -10.44 -2.19
C CYS A 20 -7.13 -10.60 -1.72
N SER A 21 -7.29 -11.21 -0.54
CA SER A 21 -8.61 -11.44 -0.01
C SER A 21 -9.14 -10.29 0.82
N HIS A 22 -8.44 -9.15 0.85
CA HIS A 22 -8.83 -8.02 1.69
C HIS A 22 -9.26 -6.81 0.89
N LEU A 23 -9.71 -7.02 -0.36
CA LEU A 23 -10.07 -5.90 -1.21
C LEU A 23 -11.23 -5.09 -0.66
N ASP A 24 -12.07 -5.67 0.16
CA ASP A 24 -13.17 -4.96 0.77
C ASP A 24 -12.70 -3.93 1.79
N ARG A 25 -11.41 -3.91 2.12
CA ARG A 25 -10.88 -2.92 3.04
C ARG A 25 -10.42 -1.66 2.31
N ILE A 26 -10.48 -1.64 0.99
CA ILE A 26 -10.05 -0.50 0.23
C ILE A 26 -11.15 0.52 0.15
N ARG A 27 -10.87 1.76 0.57
CA ARG A 27 -11.80 2.83 0.47
C ARG A 27 -11.31 3.93 -0.42
N PHE A 28 -10.02 4.04 -0.65
CA PHE A 28 -9.41 5.09 -1.46
C PHE A 28 -8.51 4.46 -2.49
N THR A 29 -8.78 4.73 -3.78
CA THR A 29 -7.94 4.16 -4.84
C THR A 29 -7.11 5.25 -5.52
N GLU A 30 -7.49 6.52 -5.39
CA GLU A 30 -6.78 7.60 -6.02
C GLU A 30 -5.90 8.32 -5.02
N LEU A 31 -4.78 8.84 -5.46
CA LEU A 31 -3.93 9.61 -4.57
C LEU A 31 -4.53 10.99 -4.34
N PRO A 32 -4.24 11.60 -3.20
CA PRO A 32 -4.65 12.98 -2.97
C PRO A 32 -4.02 13.89 -3.99
N GLU A 33 -4.63 15.07 -4.21
CA GLU A 33 -4.11 15.98 -5.15
C GLU A 33 -2.72 16.41 -4.83
N SER A 34 -2.36 16.57 -3.61
CA SER A 34 -0.99 16.90 -3.25
C SER A 34 -0.57 16.10 -2.03
N ILE A 35 0.68 15.69 -2.00
CA ILE A 35 1.23 14.90 -0.91
C ILE A 35 2.50 15.58 -0.47
N ALA A 36 2.55 16.02 0.77
CA ALA A 36 3.72 16.70 1.29
C ALA A 36 4.86 15.74 1.63
N GLY A 37 4.54 14.52 1.96
CA GLY A 37 5.57 13.55 2.34
C GLY A 37 5.03 12.54 3.32
N CYS A 38 5.92 11.78 3.92
CA CYS A 38 5.53 10.85 4.97
C CYS A 38 5.09 11.66 6.18
N GLU A 39 3.88 11.42 6.65
CA GLU A 39 3.33 12.23 7.73
C GLU A 39 4.17 12.17 8.99
N GLU A 40 4.60 10.98 9.39
CA GLU A 40 5.40 10.85 10.59
C GLU A 40 6.82 11.38 10.40
N CYS A 41 7.40 11.18 9.22
CA CYS A 41 8.74 11.71 9.00
C CYS A 41 8.74 13.22 9.03
N LEU A 42 7.69 13.86 8.49
CA LEU A 42 7.61 15.29 8.54
C LEU A 42 7.51 15.77 9.98
N ALA A 43 6.79 15.05 10.83
CA ALA A 43 6.62 15.44 12.21
C ALA A 43 7.92 15.34 13.01
N ILE A 44 8.80 14.42 12.66
CA ILE A 44 10.03 14.23 13.43
C ILE A 44 11.27 14.70 12.69
N GLY A 45 11.11 15.28 11.51
CA GLY A 45 12.28 15.76 10.77
C GLY A 45 13.11 14.66 10.14
N ALA A 46 12.52 13.50 9.87
CA ALA A 46 13.26 12.39 9.30
C ALA A 46 13.10 12.38 7.79
N TRP A 47 13.95 11.61 7.11
CA TRP A 47 13.89 11.53 5.65
C TRP A 47 13.29 10.17 5.24
N TRP A 48 12.86 10.08 3.99
CA TRP A 48 12.27 8.85 3.48
C TRP A 48 12.74 8.61 2.06
N VAL A 49 12.54 7.37 1.58
CA VAL A 49 12.92 7.03 0.22
C VAL A 49 11.71 7.13 -0.71
N HIS A 50 10.68 6.35 -0.49
CA HIS A 50 9.47 6.40 -1.31
C HIS A 50 8.25 6.47 -0.42
N LEU A 51 7.12 6.83 -0.99
CA LEU A 51 5.90 7.01 -0.23
C LEU A 51 4.83 5.98 -0.61
N ARG A 52 4.02 5.66 0.36
CA ARG A 52 2.91 4.71 0.20
C ARG A 52 1.65 5.33 0.82
N MET A 53 0.50 5.08 0.22
CA MET A 53 -0.76 5.55 0.77
C MET A 53 -1.57 4.38 1.29
N CYS A 54 -2.07 4.48 2.53
CA CYS A 54 -2.97 3.48 3.07
C CYS A 54 -4.30 3.61 2.36
N GLN A 55 -4.78 2.52 1.78
CA GLN A 55 -6.02 2.58 1.01
C GLN A 55 -7.25 2.43 1.87
N SER A 56 -7.12 2.30 3.18
CA SER A 56 -8.27 2.35 4.07
C SER A 56 -8.50 3.75 4.62
N CYS A 57 -7.47 4.55 4.83
CA CYS A 57 -7.63 5.86 5.46
C CYS A 57 -6.82 7.00 4.83
N GLU A 58 -6.13 6.73 3.73
CA GLU A 58 -5.32 7.74 3.03
C GLU A 58 -4.07 8.18 3.76
N HIS A 59 -3.67 7.55 4.84
CA HIS A 59 -2.45 7.93 5.54
C HIS A 59 -1.24 7.74 4.61
N ILE A 60 -0.34 8.71 4.59
CA ILE A 60 0.85 8.64 3.77
C ILE A 60 2.04 8.30 4.66
N GLY A 61 2.68 7.19 4.38
CA GLY A 61 3.84 6.76 5.13
C GLY A 61 4.97 6.39 4.21
N CYS A 62 6.15 6.17 4.77
CA CYS A 62 7.33 5.86 3.97
C CYS A 62 7.50 4.36 3.80
N CYS A 63 8.17 3.98 2.72
CA CYS A 63 8.31 2.58 2.36
C CYS A 63 9.33 1.86 3.24
N ASP A 64 9.42 0.54 3.06
CA ASP A 64 10.32 -0.26 3.87
C ASP A 64 11.79 -0.05 3.55
N ASP A 65 12.11 0.66 2.47
CA ASP A 65 13.50 1.04 2.22
C ASP A 65 13.85 2.31 2.98
N SER A 66 12.89 2.96 3.60
CA SER A 66 13.14 4.15 4.40
C SER A 66 13.60 3.76 5.80
N PRO A 67 14.32 4.61 6.48
CA PRO A 67 14.79 4.24 7.82
C PRO A 67 13.67 3.93 8.80
N ASN A 68 12.55 4.62 8.72
CA ASN A 68 11.51 4.47 9.71
C ASN A 68 10.33 3.59 9.32
N LYS A 69 10.18 3.26 8.04
CA LYS A 69 9.17 2.30 7.60
C LYS A 69 7.78 2.60 8.14
N HIS A 70 7.35 3.84 8.04
CA HIS A 70 6.09 4.25 8.66
C HIS A 70 4.86 3.63 8.01
N ALA A 71 4.91 3.28 6.72
CA ALA A 71 3.76 2.65 6.09
C ALA A 71 3.50 1.27 6.68
N SER A 72 4.55 0.47 6.88
CA SER A 72 4.39 -0.84 7.50
C SER A 72 3.95 -0.72 8.94
N ALA A 73 4.50 0.24 9.66
CA ALA A 73 4.12 0.44 11.05
C ALA A 73 2.64 0.81 11.15
N HIS A 74 2.16 1.68 10.25
CA HIS A 74 0.76 2.07 10.22
C HIS A 74 -0.13 0.85 10.00
N ALA A 75 0.25 -0.02 9.06
CA ALA A 75 -0.54 -1.20 8.79
C ALA A 75 -0.62 -2.11 10.03
N ARG A 76 0.49 -2.26 10.74
CA ARG A 76 0.47 -3.10 11.93
C ARG A 76 -0.36 -2.47 13.04
N GLU A 77 -0.26 -1.16 13.22
CA GLU A 77 -0.96 -0.52 14.32
C GLU A 77 -2.45 -0.39 14.08
N THR A 78 -2.87 -0.20 12.85
CA THR A 78 -4.28 0.04 12.57
C THR A 78 -5.00 -1.19 12.05
N GLY A 79 -4.28 -2.18 11.57
CA GLY A 79 -4.91 -3.32 10.93
C GLY A 79 -5.35 -3.04 9.50
N HIS A 80 -4.95 -1.90 8.92
CA HIS A 80 -5.31 -1.59 7.55
C HIS A 80 -4.34 -2.33 6.64
N PRO A 81 -4.81 -3.29 5.84
CA PRO A 81 -3.88 -4.22 5.18
C PRO A 81 -3.30 -3.76 3.86
N ILE A 82 -3.90 -2.80 3.21
CA ILE A 82 -3.52 -2.52 1.83
C ILE A 82 -3.01 -1.11 1.65
N ILE A 83 -1.87 -1.00 0.96
CA ILE A 83 -1.33 0.30 0.58
C ILE A 83 -1.19 0.32 -0.92
N ARG A 84 -1.02 1.49 -1.48
CA ARG A 84 -0.65 1.63 -2.87
C ARG A 84 0.57 2.54 -2.94
N SER A 85 1.32 2.44 -4.04
CA SER A 85 2.42 3.36 -4.26
C SER A 85 1.88 4.76 -4.36
N ALA A 86 2.56 5.71 -3.75
CA ALA A 86 2.23 7.11 -3.86
C ALA A 86 3.24 7.84 -4.74
N GLU A 87 4.05 7.09 -5.49
CA GLU A 87 5.04 7.69 -6.37
C GLU A 87 4.44 7.93 -7.76
N PRO A 88 4.87 8.99 -8.44
CA PRO A 88 4.33 9.28 -9.75
C PRO A 88 4.60 8.15 -10.74
N GLY A 89 3.61 7.80 -11.51
CA GLY A 89 3.79 6.75 -12.50
C GLY A 89 3.65 5.34 -11.99
N GLU A 90 3.42 5.15 -10.70
CA GLU A 90 3.25 3.83 -10.14
C GLU A 90 1.82 3.66 -9.67
N ASP A 91 1.19 2.54 -10.02
CA ASP A 91 -0.20 2.33 -9.67
C ASP A 91 -0.44 1.00 -8.95
N TRP A 92 0.61 0.34 -8.50
CA TRP A 92 0.44 -0.95 -7.84
C TRP A 92 0.00 -0.79 -6.39
N SER A 93 -0.66 -1.83 -5.91
CA SER A 93 -1.07 -1.95 -4.51
C SER A 93 -0.42 -3.16 -3.90
N TYR A 94 -0.39 -3.22 -2.58
CA TYR A 94 0.22 -4.34 -1.87
C TYR A 94 -0.59 -4.63 -0.60
N CYS A 95 -0.87 -5.92 -0.39
CA CYS A 95 -1.56 -6.34 0.81
C CYS A 95 -0.54 -6.93 1.76
N TYR A 96 -0.38 -6.33 2.93
CA TYR A 96 0.60 -6.82 3.90
C TYR A 96 0.23 -8.17 4.49
N ILE A 97 -1.05 -8.47 4.56
CA ILE A 97 -1.46 -9.74 5.16
C ILE A 97 -1.24 -10.90 4.21
N ASP A 98 -1.62 -10.74 2.96
CA ASP A 98 -1.48 -11.82 1.99
C ASP A 98 -0.15 -11.76 1.25
N ASP A 99 0.63 -10.67 1.44
CA ASP A 99 1.94 -10.52 0.81
C ASP A 99 1.80 -10.61 -0.70
N ILE A 100 0.89 -9.85 -1.26
CA ILE A 100 0.61 -9.86 -2.69
C ILE A 100 0.63 -8.46 -3.23
N THR A 101 1.32 -8.26 -4.35
CA THR A 101 1.31 -7.00 -5.08
C THR A 101 0.34 -7.15 -6.24
N PHE A 102 -0.48 -6.17 -6.48
CA PHE A 102 -1.48 -6.25 -7.54
C PHE A 102 -1.82 -4.86 -8.07
N VAL A 103 -2.51 -4.82 -9.19
CA VAL A 103 -2.99 -3.56 -9.75
C VAL A 103 -4.50 -3.65 -9.83
N LEU A 104 -5.19 -2.63 -9.32
CA LEU A 104 -6.62 -2.65 -9.36
C LEU A 104 -7.11 -2.28 -10.75
N ASN A 105 -8.15 -2.99 -11.20
CA ASN A 105 -8.75 -2.65 -12.45
C ASN A 105 -9.72 -1.55 -12.21
N ARG A 106 -9.70 -0.49 -12.98
CA ARG A 106 -10.63 0.56 -12.76
C ARG A 106 -11.44 0.85 -13.95
#